data_0d6f63ae6b509feaafcc96a108815ff3
#
_entry.id   0d6f63ae6b509feaafcc96a108815ff3
#
_cell.length_a   1.000
_cell.length_b   1.000
_cell.length_c   1.000
_cell.angle_alpha   90.00
_cell.angle_beta   90.00
_cell.angle_gamma   90.00
#
_symmetry.space_group_name_H-M   'P 1'
#
loop_
_entity.id
_entity.type
_entity.pdbx_description
1 polymer ?
#
loop_
_entity_poly.entity_id
_entity_poly.type
_entity_poly.pdbx_seq_one_letter_code
_entity_poly.pdbx_strand_id
1 'polypeptide(L)'
;QGVDEPLSDAGHVQAAAAGRFLSRVVFTHAFSSDLTRTKQTIHGILQESKFCRQLTVKYDLRLRERKYGIAEGRALSELRAMAKAAGEQCPAFTPTGGETLAQVKTRGKDFFESLCQLIGDEAASRGPAPPSAPSQRLETLLAEVSPPGQSDRWDSNSQPAGPGLAASVLVVTHGAYMRNLFDYFLTDLKCSLPPALGKFELTSVSPNTGISVFLVSCEEGRRPALQCVCMNLVEHLHEAPDTA
;
A
#
# COMPACT_ATOMS: atom_id res chain seq x y z
N GLN A 1 -0.69 15.69 -3.92
CA GLN A 1 -0.38 16.80 -4.80
C GLN A 1 -0.12 16.27 -6.21
N GLY A 2 -0.74 16.88 -7.22
CA GLY A 2 -0.58 16.52 -8.62
C GLY A 2 0.72 17.03 -9.24
N VAL A 3 1.49 17.85 -8.51
CA VAL A 3 2.81 18.31 -8.97
C VAL A 3 3.78 17.12 -9.00
N ASP A 4 4.47 16.95 -10.14
CA ASP A 4 5.37 15.82 -10.36
C ASP A 4 6.81 16.15 -9.89
N GLU A 5 6.98 16.26 -8.58
CA GLU A 5 8.28 16.48 -7.96
C GLU A 5 9.02 15.15 -7.71
N PRO A 6 10.35 15.14 -7.88
CA PRO A 6 11.16 13.98 -7.53
C PRO A 6 11.30 13.80 -6.01
N LEU A 7 11.87 12.67 -5.58
CA LEU A 7 12.27 12.48 -4.19
C LEU A 7 13.39 13.45 -3.81
N SER A 8 13.35 13.91 -2.55
CA SER A 8 14.52 14.52 -1.91
C SER A 8 15.57 13.46 -1.55
N ASP A 9 16.77 13.89 -1.17
CA ASP A 9 17.82 12.97 -0.71
C ASP A 9 17.32 12.11 0.47
N ALA A 10 16.62 12.70 1.41
CA ALA A 10 15.99 11.97 2.51
C ALA A 10 14.95 10.95 2.01
N GLY A 11 14.17 11.30 0.97
CA GLY A 11 13.22 10.37 0.35
C GLY A 11 13.89 9.17 -0.29
N HIS A 12 15.05 9.35 -0.93
CA HIS A 12 15.85 8.24 -1.47
C HIS A 12 16.36 7.31 -0.37
N VAL A 13 16.86 7.87 0.75
CA VAL A 13 17.29 7.09 1.92
C VAL A 13 16.13 6.29 2.52
N GLN A 14 14.96 6.91 2.65
CA GLN A 14 13.76 6.24 3.16
C GLN A 14 13.28 5.12 2.24
N ALA A 15 13.33 5.32 0.91
CA ALA A 15 12.97 4.29 -0.06
C ALA A 15 13.93 3.08 0.01
N ALA A 16 15.23 3.33 0.15
CA ALA A 16 16.22 2.27 0.34
C ALA A 16 16.01 1.53 1.68
N ALA A 17 15.70 2.23 2.76
CA ALA A 17 15.40 1.62 4.06
C ALA A 17 14.18 0.69 3.96
N ALA A 18 13.09 1.14 3.33
CA ALA A 18 11.93 0.28 3.06
C ALA A 18 12.30 -0.92 2.19
N GLY A 19 13.19 -0.74 1.23
CA GLY A 19 13.71 -1.82 0.38
C GLY A 19 14.51 -2.86 1.16
N ARG A 20 15.39 -2.45 2.07
CA ARG A 20 16.12 -3.36 2.96
C ARG A 20 15.18 -4.15 3.86
N PHE A 21 14.21 -3.48 4.46
CA PHE A 21 13.18 -4.11 5.29
C PHE A 21 12.40 -5.17 4.51
N LEU A 22 12.02 -4.89 3.26
CA LEU A 22 11.27 -5.80 2.40
C LEU A 22 12.17 -6.72 1.55
N SER A 23 13.50 -6.73 1.78
CA SER A 23 14.48 -7.36 0.87
C SER A 23 14.29 -8.86 0.65
N ARG A 24 13.67 -9.56 1.59
CA ARG A 24 13.39 -10.99 1.53
C ARG A 24 11.99 -11.32 1.00
N VAL A 25 11.13 -10.32 0.84
CA VAL A 25 9.79 -10.52 0.28
C VAL A 25 9.90 -10.86 -1.21
N VAL A 26 9.27 -11.96 -1.62
CA VAL A 26 9.19 -12.35 -3.04
C VAL A 26 7.91 -11.75 -3.62
N PHE A 27 8.03 -10.61 -4.29
CA PHE A 27 6.92 -10.01 -5.00
C PHE A 27 6.72 -10.68 -6.36
N THR A 28 5.47 -10.99 -6.69
CA THR A 28 5.08 -11.49 -8.02
C THR A 28 4.69 -10.35 -8.96
N HIS A 29 4.19 -9.25 -8.40
CA HIS A 29 3.73 -8.08 -9.14
C HIS A 29 4.16 -6.79 -8.43
N ALA A 30 4.41 -5.75 -9.23
CA ALA A 30 4.74 -4.42 -8.74
C ALA A 30 3.94 -3.37 -9.52
N PHE A 31 3.21 -2.52 -8.78
CA PHE A 31 2.45 -1.40 -9.32
C PHE A 31 2.88 -0.10 -8.67
N SER A 32 2.84 0.98 -9.43
CA SER A 32 3.12 2.32 -8.90
C SER A 32 2.27 3.37 -9.60
N SER A 33 2.00 4.46 -8.88
CA SER A 33 1.66 5.71 -9.55
C SER A 33 2.76 6.07 -10.56
N ASP A 34 2.37 6.75 -11.62
CA ASP A 34 3.28 7.20 -12.66
C ASP A 34 3.99 8.54 -12.35
N LEU A 35 3.78 9.11 -11.14
CA LEU A 35 4.52 10.28 -10.69
C LEU A 35 5.96 9.94 -10.32
N THR A 36 6.88 10.86 -10.61
CA THR A 36 8.33 10.66 -10.50
C THR A 36 8.73 10.15 -9.12
N ARG A 37 8.26 10.75 -8.04
CA ARG A 37 8.58 10.32 -6.66
C ARG A 37 8.20 8.88 -6.35
N THR A 38 7.05 8.41 -6.83
CA THR A 38 6.63 7.01 -6.61
C THR A 38 7.39 6.03 -7.49
N LYS A 39 7.74 6.42 -8.72
CA LYS A 39 8.67 5.65 -9.58
C LYS A 39 10.03 5.47 -8.90
N GLN A 40 10.59 6.56 -8.37
CA GLN A 40 11.87 6.51 -7.65
C GLN A 40 11.77 5.66 -6.38
N THR A 41 10.67 5.77 -5.63
CA THR A 41 10.43 4.96 -4.42
C THR A 41 10.39 3.46 -4.75
N ILE A 42 9.55 3.04 -5.71
CA ILE A 42 9.43 1.61 -6.03
C ILE A 42 10.73 1.04 -6.58
N HIS A 43 11.48 1.81 -7.37
CA HIS A 43 12.78 1.39 -7.87
C HIS A 43 13.80 1.28 -6.72
N GLY A 44 13.82 2.23 -5.78
CA GLY A 44 14.66 2.16 -4.58
C GLY A 44 14.36 0.91 -3.75
N ILE A 45 13.07 0.58 -3.57
CA ILE A 45 12.65 -0.65 -2.87
C ILE A 45 13.13 -1.91 -3.62
N LEU A 46 12.89 -2.00 -4.93
CA LEU A 46 13.24 -3.19 -5.71
C LEU A 46 14.74 -3.38 -5.87
N GLN A 47 15.55 -2.32 -5.88
CA GLN A 47 17.01 -2.40 -5.92
C GLN A 47 17.60 -3.15 -4.71
N GLU A 48 17.00 -3.00 -3.53
CA GLU A 48 17.42 -3.68 -2.31
C GLU A 48 16.90 -5.12 -2.23
N SER A 49 15.94 -5.51 -3.07
CA SER A 49 15.35 -6.85 -3.04
C SER A 49 16.38 -7.91 -3.43
N LYS A 50 16.38 -9.03 -2.69
CA LYS A 50 17.22 -10.20 -3.00
C LYS A 50 16.67 -11.01 -4.19
N PHE A 51 15.36 -10.92 -4.47
CA PHE A 51 14.67 -11.79 -5.42
C PHE A 51 13.98 -11.06 -6.56
N CYS A 52 13.67 -9.75 -6.40
CA CYS A 52 12.75 -9.04 -7.28
C CYS A 52 13.37 -7.84 -8.01
N ARG A 53 14.70 -7.74 -8.09
CA ARG A 53 15.41 -6.61 -8.74
C ARG A 53 14.98 -6.37 -10.19
N GLN A 54 14.60 -7.43 -10.90
CA GLN A 54 14.21 -7.39 -12.31
C GLN A 54 12.67 -7.40 -12.50
N LEU A 55 11.91 -7.25 -11.41
CA LEU A 55 10.45 -7.25 -11.50
C LEU A 55 9.97 -6.03 -12.27
N THR A 56 9.17 -6.28 -13.31
CA THR A 56 8.60 -5.22 -14.13
C THR A 56 7.54 -4.45 -13.33
N VAL A 57 7.70 -3.14 -13.25
CA VAL A 57 6.75 -2.24 -12.60
C VAL A 57 5.67 -1.82 -13.60
N LYS A 58 4.41 -2.01 -13.24
CA LYS A 58 3.25 -1.48 -13.98
C LYS A 58 2.84 -0.14 -13.39
N TYR A 59 2.79 0.90 -14.22
CA TYR A 59 2.35 2.24 -13.81
C TYR A 59 0.88 2.42 -14.09
N ASP A 60 0.12 2.93 -13.10
CA ASP A 60 -1.32 3.12 -13.23
C ASP A 60 -1.72 4.52 -12.73
N LEU A 61 -2.41 5.26 -13.60
CA LEU A 61 -2.88 6.62 -13.31
C LEU A 61 -3.88 6.68 -12.16
N ARG A 62 -4.59 5.59 -11.91
CA ARG A 62 -5.53 5.47 -10.80
C ARG A 62 -4.85 5.50 -9.44
N LEU A 63 -3.52 5.24 -9.39
CA LEU A 63 -2.69 5.31 -8.18
C LEU A 63 -2.15 6.70 -7.88
N ARG A 64 -2.41 7.72 -8.71
CA ARG A 64 -1.95 9.10 -8.46
C ARG A 64 -2.53 9.66 -7.17
N GLU A 65 -1.82 10.66 -6.60
CA GLU A 65 -2.32 11.42 -5.45
C GLU A 65 -3.63 12.15 -5.80
N ARG A 66 -4.40 12.49 -4.77
CA ARG A 66 -5.57 13.35 -4.91
C ARG A 66 -5.18 14.65 -5.60
N LYS A 67 -5.94 15.07 -6.61
CA LYS A 67 -5.79 16.38 -7.21
C LYS A 67 -6.32 17.45 -6.26
N TYR A 68 -5.51 18.49 -6.06
CA TYR A 68 -5.89 19.62 -5.21
C TYR A 68 -6.22 20.88 -6.02
N GLY A 69 -6.32 20.80 -7.36
CA GLY A 69 -6.73 21.91 -8.22
C GLY A 69 -5.92 23.16 -7.98
N ILE A 70 -6.59 24.29 -7.70
CA ILE A 70 -5.93 25.59 -7.45
C ILE A 70 -5.02 25.58 -6.20
N ALA A 71 -5.09 24.57 -5.36
CA ALA A 71 -4.22 24.43 -4.18
C ALA A 71 -2.97 23.57 -4.46
N GLU A 72 -2.76 23.10 -5.70
CA GLU A 72 -1.54 22.38 -6.07
C GLU A 72 -0.29 23.23 -5.84
N GLY A 73 0.77 22.62 -5.28
CA GLY A 73 2.03 23.29 -4.96
C GLY A 73 1.99 24.24 -3.75
N ARG A 74 0.83 24.44 -3.14
CA ARG A 74 0.69 25.30 -1.96
C ARG A 74 0.97 24.56 -0.66
N ALA A 75 1.32 25.30 0.38
CA ALA A 75 1.51 24.77 1.72
C ALA A 75 0.18 24.21 2.29
N LEU A 76 0.26 23.20 3.15
CA LEU A 76 -0.93 22.63 3.82
C LEU A 76 -1.68 23.69 4.66
N SER A 77 -0.98 24.67 5.23
CA SER A 77 -1.58 25.79 5.95
C SER A 77 -2.49 26.64 5.06
N GLU A 78 -2.10 26.87 3.80
CA GLU A 78 -2.92 27.59 2.82
C GLU A 78 -4.16 26.81 2.43
N LEU A 79 -4.02 25.48 2.20
CA LEU A 79 -5.17 24.60 1.95
C LEU A 79 -6.18 24.66 3.11
N ARG A 80 -5.68 24.64 4.36
CA ARG A 80 -6.54 24.76 5.54
C ARG A 80 -7.22 26.12 5.63
N ALA A 81 -6.51 27.20 5.27
CA ALA A 81 -7.08 28.55 5.23
C ALA A 81 -8.18 28.67 4.17
N MET A 82 -7.96 28.08 2.99
CA MET A 82 -8.97 28.01 1.92
C MET A 82 -10.22 27.24 2.37
N ALA A 83 -10.04 26.08 3.02
CA ALA A 83 -11.14 25.30 3.57
C ALA A 83 -11.95 26.11 4.60
N LYS A 84 -11.26 26.78 5.54
CA LYS A 84 -11.89 27.65 6.56
C LYS A 84 -12.67 28.80 5.92
N ALA A 85 -12.12 29.43 4.89
CA ALA A 85 -12.79 30.50 4.15
C ALA A 85 -14.06 30.03 3.43
N ALA A 86 -14.10 28.75 3.01
CA ALA A 86 -15.27 28.11 2.41
C ALA A 86 -16.28 27.56 3.44
N GLY A 87 -16.02 27.71 4.76
CA GLY A 87 -16.85 27.11 5.81
C GLY A 87 -16.70 25.60 5.96
N GLU A 88 -15.64 25.03 5.41
CA GLU A 88 -15.36 23.60 5.39
C GLU A 88 -14.09 23.26 6.18
N GLN A 89 -13.83 21.96 6.34
CA GLN A 89 -12.63 21.45 6.99
C GLN A 89 -11.89 20.44 6.11
N CYS A 90 -10.55 20.42 6.21
CA CYS A 90 -9.77 19.32 5.65
C CYS A 90 -10.02 18.02 6.45
N PRO A 91 -10.07 16.87 5.78
CA PRO A 91 -9.80 16.67 4.36
C PRO A 91 -11.01 16.74 3.42
N ALA A 92 -12.22 17.04 3.95
CA ALA A 92 -13.46 17.04 3.16
C ALA A 92 -13.46 18.13 2.09
N PHE A 93 -12.89 19.31 2.41
CA PHE A 93 -12.78 20.42 1.49
C PHE A 93 -12.18 20.02 0.13
N THR A 94 -12.83 20.44 -0.93
CA THR A 94 -12.38 20.20 -2.32
C THR A 94 -12.09 21.53 -3.00
N PRO A 95 -10.81 21.89 -3.21
CA PRO A 95 -10.46 23.10 -3.96
C PRO A 95 -11.00 23.05 -5.40
N THR A 96 -11.24 24.21 -5.99
CA THR A 96 -11.70 24.33 -7.38
C THR A 96 -10.74 23.57 -8.32
N GLY A 97 -11.29 22.69 -9.17
CA GLY A 97 -10.52 21.84 -10.05
C GLY A 97 -9.84 20.63 -9.39
N GLY A 98 -10.06 20.45 -8.09
CA GLY A 98 -9.58 19.27 -7.35
C GLY A 98 -10.53 18.08 -7.41
N GLU A 99 -10.08 16.93 -6.90
CA GLU A 99 -10.89 15.73 -6.72
C GLU A 99 -11.58 15.73 -5.36
N THR A 100 -12.83 15.31 -5.32
CA THR A 100 -13.51 14.96 -4.06
C THR A 100 -12.95 13.67 -3.48
N LEU A 101 -13.15 13.44 -2.17
CA LEU A 101 -12.77 12.18 -1.54
C LEU A 101 -13.48 10.99 -2.19
N ALA A 102 -14.74 11.17 -2.59
CA ALA A 102 -15.50 10.13 -3.28
C ALA A 102 -14.90 9.74 -4.63
N GLN A 103 -14.42 10.70 -5.41
CA GLN A 103 -13.74 10.43 -6.69
C GLN A 103 -12.44 9.66 -6.49
N VAL A 104 -11.64 10.03 -5.49
CA VAL A 104 -10.41 9.30 -5.14
C VAL A 104 -10.73 7.88 -4.68
N LYS A 105 -11.75 7.70 -3.83
CA LYS A 105 -12.23 6.40 -3.37
C LYS A 105 -12.69 5.52 -4.55
N THR A 106 -13.44 6.09 -5.49
CA THR A 106 -13.93 5.37 -6.69
C THR A 106 -12.76 4.84 -7.53
N ARG A 107 -11.78 5.68 -7.89
CA ARG A 107 -10.65 5.20 -8.69
C ARG A 107 -9.75 4.22 -7.93
N GLY A 108 -9.68 4.35 -6.59
CA GLY A 108 -9.01 3.38 -5.73
C GLY A 108 -9.70 2.02 -5.75
N LYS A 109 -11.02 2.01 -5.65
CA LYS A 109 -11.86 0.82 -5.82
C LYS A 109 -11.64 0.17 -7.19
N ASP A 110 -11.72 0.98 -8.27
CA ASP A 110 -11.55 0.47 -9.65
C ASP A 110 -10.17 -0.16 -9.87
N PHE A 111 -9.12 0.43 -9.29
CA PHE A 111 -7.78 -0.17 -9.32
C PHE A 111 -7.76 -1.49 -8.57
N PHE A 112 -8.26 -1.53 -7.35
CA PHE A 112 -8.23 -2.72 -6.49
C PHE A 112 -9.03 -3.87 -7.10
N GLU A 113 -10.23 -3.62 -7.61
CA GLU A 113 -11.06 -4.64 -8.27
C GLU A 113 -10.38 -5.18 -9.55
N SER A 114 -9.77 -4.30 -10.36
CA SER A 114 -8.97 -4.71 -11.52
C SER A 114 -7.75 -5.56 -11.13
N LEU A 115 -7.12 -5.25 -10.01
CA LEU A 115 -6.01 -6.04 -9.47
C LEU A 115 -6.47 -7.43 -9.05
N CYS A 116 -7.58 -7.53 -8.31
CA CYS A 116 -8.17 -8.82 -7.90
C CYS A 116 -8.52 -9.67 -9.12
N GLN A 117 -9.14 -9.07 -10.14
CA GLN A 117 -9.45 -9.75 -11.41
C GLN A 117 -8.18 -10.30 -12.09
N LEU A 118 -7.15 -9.46 -12.24
CA LEU A 118 -5.87 -9.85 -12.84
C LEU A 118 -5.26 -11.07 -12.13
N ILE A 119 -5.20 -11.04 -10.80
CA ILE A 119 -4.63 -12.13 -10.03
C ILE A 119 -5.49 -13.39 -10.12
N GLY A 120 -6.82 -13.24 -10.12
CA GLY A 120 -7.76 -14.37 -10.32
C GLY A 120 -7.58 -15.05 -11.68
N ASP A 121 -7.52 -14.27 -12.76
CA ASP A 121 -7.34 -14.77 -14.13
C ASP A 121 -5.99 -15.50 -14.29
N GLU A 122 -4.92 -14.95 -13.72
CA GLU A 122 -3.61 -15.57 -13.73
C GLU A 122 -3.59 -16.88 -12.91
N ALA A 123 -4.24 -16.91 -11.75
CA ALA A 123 -4.33 -18.11 -10.92
C ALA A 123 -5.11 -19.22 -11.64
N ALA A 124 -6.22 -18.87 -12.29
CA ALA A 124 -7.01 -19.82 -13.09
C ALA A 124 -6.21 -20.37 -14.28
N SER A 125 -5.37 -19.55 -14.90
CA SER A 125 -4.56 -19.95 -16.06
C SER A 125 -3.38 -20.84 -15.71
N ARG A 126 -2.85 -20.75 -14.48
CA ARG A 126 -1.68 -21.56 -14.05
C ARG A 126 -2.01 -23.00 -13.71
N GLY A 127 -3.28 -23.34 -13.47
CA GLY A 127 -3.66 -24.64 -12.92
C GLY A 127 -3.16 -24.87 -11.49
N PRO A 128 -3.36 -26.04 -10.91
CA PRO A 128 -2.84 -26.36 -9.58
C PRO A 128 -1.31 -26.27 -9.58
N ALA A 129 -0.76 -25.42 -8.70
CA ALA A 129 0.67 -25.19 -8.60
C ALA A 129 1.41 -26.50 -8.30
N PRO A 130 2.54 -26.82 -8.98
CA PRO A 130 3.35 -27.96 -8.62
C PRO A 130 3.86 -27.79 -7.18
N PRO A 131 3.95 -28.86 -6.38
CA PRO A 131 4.33 -28.79 -4.96
C PRO A 131 5.76 -28.29 -4.69
N SER A 132 6.53 -28.01 -5.73
CA SER A 132 7.93 -27.54 -5.69
C SER A 132 8.14 -26.08 -6.07
N ALA A 133 7.10 -25.31 -6.40
CA ALA A 133 7.29 -23.88 -6.62
C ALA A 133 7.67 -23.20 -5.29
N PRO A 134 8.66 -22.27 -5.26
CA PRO A 134 8.96 -21.49 -4.06
C PRO A 134 7.83 -20.49 -3.81
N SER A 135 6.70 -20.99 -3.33
CA SER A 135 5.67 -20.14 -2.76
C SER A 135 6.21 -19.66 -1.42
N GLN A 136 6.45 -18.37 -1.31
CA GLN A 136 6.74 -17.78 -0.01
C GLN A 136 5.57 -18.16 0.91
N ARG A 137 5.86 -18.87 1.98
CA ARG A 137 4.83 -19.22 2.95
C ARG A 137 4.35 -17.92 3.59
N LEU A 138 3.05 -17.79 3.72
CA LEU A 138 2.44 -16.63 4.38
C LEU A 138 3.09 -16.34 5.74
N GLU A 139 3.42 -17.40 6.50
CA GLU A 139 4.11 -17.33 7.79
C GLU A 139 5.47 -16.62 7.70
N THR A 140 6.27 -16.90 6.67
CA THR A 140 7.57 -16.26 6.46
C THR A 140 7.40 -14.77 6.13
N LEU A 141 6.44 -14.44 5.27
CA LEU A 141 6.12 -13.04 4.93
C LEU A 141 5.64 -12.27 6.17
N LEU A 142 4.75 -12.87 6.95
CA LEU A 142 4.21 -12.24 8.16
C LEU A 142 5.29 -12.05 9.23
N ALA A 143 6.19 -13.02 9.40
CA ALA A 143 7.32 -12.89 10.33
C ALA A 143 8.28 -11.75 9.94
N GLU A 144 8.45 -11.47 8.65
CA GLU A 144 9.32 -10.40 8.15
C GLU A 144 8.68 -9.00 8.24
N VAL A 145 7.36 -8.90 8.18
CA VAL A 145 6.64 -7.61 8.19
C VAL A 145 5.88 -7.33 9.50
N SER A 146 5.93 -8.24 10.47
CA SER A 146 5.32 -8.05 11.79
C SER A 146 6.26 -7.28 12.72
N PRO A 147 5.75 -6.31 13.50
CA PRO A 147 6.55 -5.64 14.51
C PRO A 147 7.14 -6.62 15.52
N PRO A 148 8.37 -6.38 16.02
CA PRO A 148 8.98 -7.24 17.03
C PRO A 148 8.08 -7.34 18.27
N GLY A 149 7.77 -8.57 18.72
CA GLY A 149 6.90 -8.87 19.87
C GLY A 149 5.46 -9.23 19.52
N GLN A 150 5.06 -9.27 18.25
CA GLN A 150 3.73 -9.72 17.81
C GLN A 150 3.73 -11.12 17.17
N SER A 151 4.89 -11.76 17.02
CA SER A 151 5.03 -13.09 16.40
C SER A 151 4.25 -14.20 17.14
N ASP A 152 3.99 -14.03 18.45
CA ASP A 152 3.36 -15.08 19.29
C ASP A 152 1.82 -15.07 19.23
N ARG A 153 1.21 -14.18 18.45
CA ARG A 153 -0.26 -14.05 18.38
C ARG A 153 -0.91 -14.73 17.18
N TRP A 154 -0.13 -15.32 16.31
CA TRP A 154 -0.70 -16.18 15.28
C TRP A 154 -0.86 -17.57 15.89
N ASP A 155 -2.06 -17.85 16.39
CA ASP A 155 -2.41 -19.18 16.90
C ASP A 155 -2.09 -20.23 15.84
N SER A 156 -1.01 -20.96 16.07
CA SER A 156 -0.57 -22.09 15.24
C SER A 156 -1.62 -23.21 15.10
N ASN A 157 -2.76 -23.08 15.80
CA ASN A 157 -3.85 -24.04 15.75
C ASN A 157 -4.92 -23.70 14.69
N SER A 158 -4.82 -22.54 14.03
CA SER A 158 -5.62 -22.20 12.84
C SER A 158 -4.77 -22.37 11.59
N GLN A 159 -4.26 -23.58 11.33
CA GLN A 159 -3.69 -23.91 10.03
C GLN A 159 -4.80 -23.83 8.98
N PRO A 160 -4.82 -22.87 8.08
CA PRO A 160 -5.42 -23.11 6.80
C PRO A 160 -4.42 -24.03 6.07
N ALA A 161 -4.69 -25.31 6.04
CA ALA A 161 -4.21 -26.19 4.98
C ALA A 161 -4.81 -25.70 3.65
N GLY A 162 -4.47 -24.45 3.28
CA GLY A 162 -4.94 -23.77 2.08
C GLY A 162 -3.81 -23.71 1.06
N PRO A 163 -4.14 -23.58 -0.22
CA PRO A 163 -3.16 -23.37 -1.27
C PRO A 163 -2.28 -22.17 -0.91
N GLY A 164 -0.98 -22.23 -1.20
CA GLY A 164 -0.04 -21.13 -0.95
C GLY A 164 -0.53 -19.82 -1.59
N LEU A 165 0.08 -18.69 -1.22
CA LEU A 165 -0.27 -17.38 -1.77
C LEU A 165 -0.27 -17.42 -3.31
N ALA A 166 -1.38 -17.05 -3.93
CA ALA A 166 -1.49 -16.95 -5.38
C ALA A 166 -0.59 -15.84 -5.95
N ALA A 167 -0.46 -14.74 -5.20
CA ALA A 167 0.39 -13.60 -5.55
C ALA A 167 0.82 -12.82 -4.30
N SER A 168 1.96 -12.14 -4.42
CA SER A 168 2.44 -11.11 -3.50
C SER A 168 2.65 -9.84 -4.32
N VAL A 169 1.92 -8.76 -3.98
CA VAL A 169 1.84 -7.55 -4.80
C VAL A 169 2.40 -6.35 -4.04
N LEU A 170 3.39 -5.68 -4.64
CA LEU A 170 3.88 -4.40 -4.15
C LEU A 170 3.13 -3.27 -4.85
N VAL A 171 2.54 -2.35 -4.07
CA VAL A 171 1.88 -1.15 -4.60
C VAL A 171 2.49 0.09 -3.95
N VAL A 172 3.03 1.01 -4.76
CA VAL A 172 3.57 2.28 -4.30
C VAL A 172 2.68 3.42 -4.79
N THR A 173 2.17 4.20 -3.85
CA THR A 173 1.23 5.28 -4.12
C THR A 173 1.43 6.45 -3.14
N HIS A 174 0.40 7.20 -2.79
CA HIS A 174 0.48 8.47 -2.06
C HIS A 174 -0.42 8.47 -0.83
N GLY A 175 -0.11 9.33 0.14
CA GLY A 175 -0.74 9.32 1.45
C GLY A 175 -2.24 9.60 1.44
N ALA A 176 -2.70 10.64 0.72
CA ALA A 176 -4.13 10.94 0.69
C ALA A 176 -4.91 9.92 -0.16
N TYR A 177 -4.30 9.36 -1.21
CA TYR A 177 -4.87 8.24 -1.94
C TYR A 177 -5.05 7.01 -1.05
N MET A 178 -3.98 6.58 -0.34
CA MET A 178 -4.03 5.42 0.56
C MET A 178 -5.12 5.56 1.60
N ARG A 179 -5.25 6.73 2.22
CA ARG A 179 -6.32 7.00 3.17
C ARG A 179 -7.73 6.73 2.59
N ASN A 180 -7.99 7.15 1.34
CA ASN A 180 -9.28 6.92 0.69
C ASN A 180 -9.47 5.46 0.26
N LEU A 181 -8.40 4.77 -0.16
CA LEU A 181 -8.44 3.34 -0.45
C LEU A 181 -8.70 2.54 0.83
N PHE A 182 -8.07 2.90 1.94
CA PHE A 182 -8.31 2.24 3.23
C PHE A 182 -9.73 2.51 3.75
N ASP A 183 -10.29 3.71 3.52
CA ASP A 183 -11.69 3.98 3.79
C ASP A 183 -12.61 3.01 3.01
N TYR A 184 -12.33 2.76 1.72
CA TYR A 184 -13.05 1.74 0.94
C TYR A 184 -12.90 0.34 1.56
N PHE A 185 -11.70 -0.07 1.95
CA PHE A 185 -11.47 -1.37 2.59
C PHE A 185 -12.25 -1.53 3.90
N LEU A 186 -12.29 -0.49 4.70
CA LEU A 186 -12.93 -0.50 6.01
C LEU A 186 -14.44 -0.40 5.93
N THR A 187 -14.96 0.52 5.12
CA THR A 187 -16.39 0.85 5.10
C THR A 187 -17.19 -0.03 4.16
N ASP A 188 -16.65 -0.35 2.98
CA ASP A 188 -17.35 -1.09 1.93
C ASP A 188 -17.06 -2.59 1.99
N LEU A 189 -15.78 -2.97 2.17
CA LEU A 189 -15.36 -4.37 2.21
C LEU A 189 -15.34 -4.97 3.62
N LYS A 190 -15.52 -4.14 4.65
CA LYS A 190 -15.52 -4.59 6.06
C LYS A 190 -14.24 -5.33 6.44
N CYS A 191 -13.09 -4.78 6.00
CA CYS A 191 -11.78 -5.33 6.31
C CYS A 191 -11.64 -5.64 7.79
N SER A 192 -11.21 -6.85 8.13
CA SER A 192 -10.90 -7.20 9.53
C SER A 192 -9.60 -6.55 9.97
N LEU A 193 -9.59 -6.06 11.21
CA LEU A 193 -8.47 -5.29 11.76
C LEU A 193 -7.83 -6.03 12.93
N PRO A 194 -6.51 -5.91 13.10
CA PRO A 194 -5.86 -6.40 14.31
C PRO A 194 -6.34 -5.62 15.54
N PRO A 195 -6.50 -6.28 16.70
CA PRO A 195 -7.05 -5.65 17.91
C PRO A 195 -6.22 -4.45 18.43
N ALA A 196 -4.95 -4.40 18.09
CA ALA A 196 -4.01 -3.34 18.52
C ALA A 196 -4.12 -2.06 17.68
N LEU A 197 -4.84 -2.09 16.55
CA LEU A 197 -4.92 -0.94 15.66
C LEU A 197 -5.90 0.11 16.21
N GLY A 198 -5.38 1.30 16.51
CA GLY A 198 -6.20 2.39 17.04
C GLY A 198 -6.93 3.17 15.96
N LYS A 199 -7.93 3.98 16.39
CA LYS A 199 -8.67 4.86 15.46
C LYS A 199 -7.77 5.88 14.75
N PHE A 200 -6.66 6.25 15.37
CA PHE A 200 -5.73 7.23 14.84
C PHE A 200 -5.04 6.71 13.57
N GLU A 201 -4.52 5.47 13.61
CA GLU A 201 -3.86 4.86 12.47
C GLU A 201 -4.81 4.69 11.27
N LEU A 202 -6.08 4.39 11.55
CA LEU A 202 -7.11 4.20 10.51
C LEU A 202 -7.47 5.47 9.74
N THR A 203 -7.31 6.63 10.38
CA THR A 203 -7.74 7.92 9.82
C THR A 203 -6.59 8.84 9.43
N SER A 204 -5.36 8.50 9.83
CA SER A 204 -4.17 9.29 9.51
C SER A 204 -3.78 9.14 8.03
N VAL A 205 -3.06 10.14 7.54
CA VAL A 205 -2.37 10.04 6.25
C VAL A 205 -1.13 9.17 6.46
N SER A 206 -0.92 8.21 5.60
CA SER A 206 0.28 7.34 5.66
C SER A 206 1.55 8.19 5.64
N PRO A 207 2.50 7.93 6.54
CA PRO A 207 3.79 8.60 6.54
C PRO A 207 4.61 8.22 5.30
N ASN A 208 5.68 8.97 5.03
CA ASN A 208 6.59 8.64 3.94
C ASN A 208 7.11 7.21 4.11
N THR A 209 7.07 6.45 3.02
CA THR A 209 7.42 5.01 2.99
C THR A 209 6.70 4.14 4.04
N GLY A 210 5.63 4.63 4.66
CA GLY A 210 4.81 3.83 5.56
C GLY A 210 4.27 2.57 4.88
N ILE A 211 4.45 1.43 5.53
CA ILE A 211 4.08 0.12 4.98
C ILE A 211 2.76 -0.33 5.59
N SER A 212 1.81 -0.73 4.73
CA SER A 212 0.56 -1.36 5.15
C SER A 212 0.39 -2.67 4.42
N VAL A 213 0.02 -3.73 5.15
CA VAL A 213 -0.09 -5.09 4.62
C VAL A 213 -1.50 -5.60 4.79
N PHE A 214 -2.06 -6.14 3.72
CA PHE A 214 -3.39 -6.73 3.68
C PHE A 214 -3.33 -8.12 3.06
N LEU A 215 -4.03 -9.06 3.67
CA LEU A 215 -4.35 -10.35 3.07
C LEU A 215 -5.67 -10.20 2.33
N VAL A 216 -5.71 -10.65 1.09
CA VAL A 216 -6.88 -10.56 0.22
C VAL A 216 -7.26 -11.96 -0.23
N SER A 217 -8.50 -12.37 0.04
CA SER A 217 -9.09 -13.59 -0.49
C SER A 217 -10.14 -13.22 -1.53
N CYS A 218 -9.94 -13.66 -2.76
CA CYS A 218 -10.86 -13.45 -3.87
C CYS A 218 -11.50 -14.79 -4.23
N GLU A 219 -12.80 -14.93 -4.01
CA GLU A 219 -13.60 -16.07 -4.46
C GLU A 219 -14.46 -15.62 -5.65
N GLU A 220 -14.59 -16.48 -6.66
CA GLU A 220 -15.39 -16.18 -7.84
C GLU A 220 -16.84 -15.85 -7.46
N GLY A 221 -17.38 -14.76 -8.00
CA GLY A 221 -18.74 -14.30 -7.73
C GLY A 221 -18.98 -13.67 -6.36
N ARG A 222 -17.94 -13.54 -5.51
CA ARG A 222 -18.02 -12.91 -4.19
C ARG A 222 -17.19 -11.63 -4.10
N ARG A 223 -17.57 -10.77 -3.16
CA ARG A 223 -16.74 -9.62 -2.82
C ARG A 223 -15.43 -10.08 -2.18
N PRO A 224 -14.29 -9.45 -2.49
CA PRO A 224 -13.02 -9.77 -1.83
C PRO A 224 -13.15 -9.64 -0.31
N ALA A 225 -12.64 -10.63 0.43
CA ALA A 225 -12.48 -10.55 1.87
C ALA A 225 -11.06 -10.06 2.18
N LEU A 226 -10.96 -9.07 3.07
CA LEU A 226 -9.70 -8.45 3.45
C LEU A 226 -9.44 -8.60 4.94
N GLN A 227 -8.17 -8.88 5.25
CA GLN A 227 -7.63 -8.81 6.60
C GLN A 227 -6.43 -7.87 6.61
N CYS A 228 -6.47 -6.85 7.44
CA CYS A 228 -5.32 -5.99 7.71
C CYS A 228 -4.34 -6.73 8.61
N VAL A 229 -3.07 -6.75 8.23
CA VAL A 229 -1.97 -7.29 9.04
C VAL A 229 -1.35 -6.16 9.85
N CYS A 230 -0.95 -5.08 9.17
CA CYS A 230 -0.43 -3.86 9.78
C CYS A 230 -0.77 -2.65 8.91
N MET A 231 -0.76 -1.46 9.52
CA MET A 231 -0.94 -0.18 8.82
C MET A 231 0.13 0.81 9.24
N ASN A 232 0.62 1.57 8.26
CA ASN A 232 1.51 2.72 8.47
C ASN A 232 2.79 2.38 9.27
N LEU A 233 3.28 1.16 9.15
CA LEU A 233 4.51 0.70 9.79
C LEU A 233 5.70 1.51 9.28
N VAL A 234 6.55 2.00 10.17
CA VAL A 234 7.70 2.88 9.89
C VAL A 234 8.98 2.44 10.61
N GLU A 235 9.01 1.25 11.20
CA GLU A 235 10.13 0.72 11.98
C GLU A 235 11.44 0.72 11.18
N HIS A 236 11.36 0.48 9.87
CA HIS A 236 12.51 0.55 8.95
C HIS A 236 13.18 1.93 8.90
N LEU A 237 12.52 2.99 9.37
CA LEU A 237 13.08 4.34 9.44
C LEU A 237 13.88 4.60 10.72
N HIS A 238 13.76 3.72 11.71
CA HIS A 238 14.43 3.83 13.01
C HIS A 238 15.67 2.94 13.11
N GLU A 239 15.91 2.05 12.16
CA GLU A 239 17.15 1.31 12.06
C GLU A 239 18.27 2.25 11.63
N ALA A 240 19.28 2.42 12.50
CA ALA A 240 20.48 3.16 12.14
C ALA A 240 21.10 2.52 10.88
N PRO A 241 21.64 3.32 9.93
CA PRO A 241 22.37 2.75 8.82
C PRO A 241 23.51 1.92 9.43
N ASP A 242 23.59 0.63 9.02
CA ASP A 242 24.72 -0.23 9.36
C ASP A 242 26.01 0.52 9.02
N THR A 243 26.70 1.01 10.03
CA THR A 243 28.06 1.55 9.90
C THR A 243 28.97 0.36 9.66
N ALA A 244 29.15 0.00 8.38
CA ALA A 244 30.21 -0.89 7.95
C ALA A 244 31.46 -0.10 7.64
#